data_d222757facedd3f88e3bf4c92396d6e4
#
_entry.id   d222757facedd3f88e3bf4c92396d6e4
#
_cell.length_a   1.000
_cell.length_b   1.000
_cell.length_c   1.000
_cell.angle_alpha   90.00
_cell.angle_beta   90.00
_cell.angle_gamma   90.00
#
_symmetry.space_group_name_H-M   'P 1'
#
loop_
_entity.id
_entity.type
_entity.pdbx_description
1 polymer ?
#
loop_
_entity_poly.entity_id
_entity_poly.type
_entity_poly.pdbx_seq_one_letter_code
_entity_poly.pdbx_strand_id
1 'polypeptide(L)'
;MRKVNIIFKTHLDIGFTDMAANVVHKYFKCFIRDAIKTAEYFRHSVRTGNFRYRWTVGSWLVSEYLRSADEEAKKRLEEAVRRGDIVWHALPFTMHSELADDALYRFGLSISTQLDKKFKKHTIAAKLTDVPGHTRGIIAPLVDAGIKMLHIGINSASAMPDVPPVFRWRDARGNEILVVYQKEYGASLMVGDEEYVICMTGDNLGPHTPKQVKEILAQYPDAEVQSATLDDLANALLKRKDKYPVFTKEIGDTWIHGVGTDPKKVADLRELLRLRRNWDNTPEIEEFQRGLLLTTEHTWGLDEKTHFIEPELWDPKDFHCEAARKFASSWRERRKFLKNAVLTLPNDKAAEAIRALNRLRPAEDLYLKRNVTHDLVFENKFFRIELNPSNATADTIYMKANRFRFKNSGLFTCEMFDRDDYERFRWQYLRLPEEWWAIHDFTKPDMPADAEKKRYEGFETNVHLTEWGHGKRITLVTNEHPLFRRIEIDYILPDEEDWLEIRLKWFGKVAHRLPHAAWFSLLPQKSKCSYRFRKLDEWIDPTDVVSRGGRTLHAIQDMVIDERVLVENLDSPLVAPGRMSLLDFTYKIPFMKGGVHFNLYNNIWGTNFPMWFGDNMTYRFRIRAFNQW
;
A
#
# COMPACT_ATOMS: atom_id res chain seq x y z
N MET A 1 14.91 42.50 -2.27
CA MET A 1 14.38 41.75 -3.44
C MET A 1 13.82 40.43 -2.94
N ARG A 2 12.62 40.04 -3.36
CA ARG A 2 11.98 38.75 -2.97
C ARG A 2 12.86 37.62 -3.48
N LYS A 3 13.15 36.62 -2.64
CA LYS A 3 13.88 35.40 -3.06
C LYS A 3 12.90 34.27 -3.32
N VAL A 4 13.03 33.63 -4.48
CA VAL A 4 12.21 32.51 -4.90
C VAL A 4 13.10 31.32 -5.24
N ASN A 5 12.90 30.24 -4.53
CA ASN A 5 13.66 28.99 -4.63
C ASN A 5 12.78 27.93 -5.32
N ILE A 6 13.10 27.56 -6.58
CA ILE A 6 12.27 26.64 -7.36
C ILE A 6 12.88 25.24 -7.34
N ILE A 7 12.09 24.26 -6.92
CA ILE A 7 12.42 22.83 -6.93
C ILE A 7 11.69 22.16 -8.08
N PHE A 8 12.40 21.77 -9.13
CA PHE A 8 11.82 21.09 -10.29
C PHE A 8 11.79 19.58 -10.07
N LYS A 9 10.61 18.97 -10.25
CA LYS A 9 10.41 17.54 -10.08
C LYS A 9 9.37 17.00 -11.06
N THR A 10 9.45 15.71 -11.35
CA THR A 10 8.44 14.96 -12.10
C THR A 10 7.77 13.95 -11.17
N HIS A 11 6.47 13.71 -11.32
CA HIS A 11 5.82 12.56 -10.72
C HIS A 11 6.13 11.31 -11.54
N LEU A 12 6.69 10.30 -10.89
CA LEU A 12 6.99 9.00 -11.48
C LEU A 12 5.98 7.98 -11.00
N ASP A 13 5.25 7.40 -11.94
CA ASP A 13 4.48 6.17 -11.80
C ASP A 13 5.22 5.05 -12.52
N ILE A 14 5.47 3.93 -11.86
CA ILE A 14 6.02 2.75 -12.54
C ILE A 14 4.86 1.98 -13.17
N GLY A 15 4.30 2.52 -14.25
CA GLY A 15 3.07 2.10 -14.90
C GLY A 15 2.15 3.28 -15.18
N PHE A 16 0.84 3.15 -14.92
CA PHE A 16 -0.23 4.14 -15.07
C PHE A 16 -0.47 4.59 -16.52
N THR A 17 0.43 5.40 -17.04
CA THR A 17 0.33 5.95 -18.41
C THR A 17 0.68 4.95 -19.52
N ASP A 18 1.35 3.87 -19.19
CA ASP A 18 1.70 2.74 -20.07
C ASP A 18 2.07 1.52 -19.22
N MET A 19 2.43 0.40 -19.86
CA MET A 19 3.04 -0.74 -19.17
C MET A 19 4.29 -0.30 -18.39
N ALA A 20 4.52 -0.88 -17.22
CA ALA A 20 5.63 -0.47 -16.34
C ALA A 20 6.99 -0.51 -17.05
N ALA A 21 7.26 -1.55 -17.84
CA ALA A 21 8.50 -1.66 -18.61
C ALA A 21 8.66 -0.52 -19.62
N ASN A 22 7.58 -0.11 -20.28
CA ASN A 22 7.60 0.99 -21.26
C ASN A 22 7.87 2.34 -20.58
N VAL A 23 7.24 2.59 -19.45
CA VAL A 23 7.49 3.80 -18.66
C VAL A 23 8.95 3.88 -18.24
N VAL A 24 9.50 2.84 -17.64
CA VAL A 24 10.92 2.80 -17.23
C VAL A 24 11.83 3.00 -18.43
N HIS A 25 11.55 2.34 -19.56
CA HIS A 25 12.30 2.51 -20.80
C HIS A 25 12.29 3.97 -21.28
N LYS A 26 11.14 4.66 -21.24
CA LYS A 26 11.00 6.07 -21.63
C LYS A 26 11.84 6.98 -20.73
N TYR A 27 11.86 6.75 -19.41
CA TYR A 27 12.74 7.48 -18.49
C TYR A 27 14.21 7.27 -18.85
N PHE A 28 14.61 6.05 -19.13
CA PHE A 28 16.01 5.73 -19.43
C PHE A 28 16.47 6.24 -20.80
N LYS A 29 15.64 6.10 -21.82
CA LYS A 29 16.00 6.51 -23.19
C LYS A 29 15.87 8.02 -23.44
N CYS A 30 14.88 8.65 -22.79
CA CYS A 30 14.52 10.04 -23.12
C CYS A 30 14.71 10.98 -21.93
N PHE A 31 14.02 10.78 -20.83
CA PHE A 31 13.84 11.82 -19.82
C PHE A 31 15.11 12.16 -19.04
N ILE A 32 15.96 11.19 -18.71
CA ILE A 32 17.26 11.46 -18.05
C ILE A 32 18.15 12.29 -18.97
N ARG A 33 18.21 11.93 -20.25
CA ARG A 33 18.95 12.71 -21.27
C ARG A 33 18.39 14.13 -21.44
N ASP A 34 17.06 14.26 -21.46
CA ASP A 34 16.41 15.55 -21.68
C ASP A 34 16.57 16.47 -20.46
N ALA A 35 16.59 15.92 -19.25
CA ALA A 35 16.95 16.67 -18.03
C ALA A 35 18.38 17.20 -18.10
N ILE A 36 19.33 16.38 -18.52
CA ILE A 36 20.74 16.78 -18.69
C ILE A 36 20.84 17.91 -19.73
N LYS A 37 20.19 17.78 -20.88
CA LYS A 37 20.15 18.83 -21.92
C LYS A 37 19.54 20.14 -21.42
N THR A 38 18.45 20.07 -20.66
CA THR A 38 17.84 21.26 -20.06
C THR A 38 18.81 21.94 -19.09
N ALA A 39 19.50 21.19 -18.24
CA ALA A 39 20.50 21.74 -17.33
C ALA A 39 21.69 22.38 -18.09
N GLU A 40 22.17 21.74 -19.14
CA GLU A 40 23.23 22.26 -20.02
C GLU A 40 22.80 23.56 -20.69
N TYR A 41 21.56 23.62 -21.22
CA TYR A 41 21.02 24.84 -21.82
C TYR A 41 21.09 26.04 -20.88
N PHE A 42 20.66 25.88 -19.61
CA PHE A 42 20.69 26.99 -18.63
C PHE A 42 22.10 27.32 -18.14
N ARG A 43 23.03 26.36 -18.16
CA ARG A 43 24.44 26.61 -17.81
C ARG A 43 25.15 27.49 -18.83
N HIS A 44 24.83 27.34 -20.10
CA HIS A 44 25.48 28.06 -21.22
C HIS A 44 24.70 29.30 -21.67
N SER A 45 23.52 29.56 -21.08
CA SER A 45 22.68 30.69 -21.48
C SER A 45 23.09 31.99 -20.81
N VAL A 46 23.69 32.89 -21.56
CA VAL A 46 24.01 34.25 -21.07
C VAL A 46 22.75 35.04 -20.72
N ARG A 47 21.60 34.74 -21.33
CA ARG A 47 20.33 35.46 -21.17
C ARG A 47 19.59 35.16 -19.86
N THR A 48 19.93 34.08 -19.17
CA THR A 48 19.27 33.66 -17.92
C THR A 48 20.12 33.91 -16.67
N GLY A 49 21.21 34.66 -16.82
CA GLY A 49 22.11 34.99 -15.72
C GLY A 49 22.75 33.74 -15.10
N ASN A 50 22.79 33.71 -13.76
CA ASN A 50 23.38 32.57 -13.01
C ASN A 50 22.37 31.46 -12.71
N PHE A 51 21.17 31.45 -13.30
CA PHE A 51 20.18 30.42 -13.04
C PHE A 51 20.67 29.05 -13.53
N ARG A 52 20.50 28.01 -12.69
CA ARG A 52 20.87 26.62 -12.99
C ARG A 52 19.64 25.74 -12.81
N TYR A 53 19.29 24.96 -13.83
CA TYR A 53 18.22 23.97 -13.71
C TYR A 53 18.72 22.75 -12.97
N ARG A 54 17.91 22.26 -11.99
CA ARG A 54 18.16 21.02 -11.24
C ARG A 54 16.91 20.16 -11.28
N TRP A 55 17.05 18.91 -11.73
CA TRP A 55 15.94 17.97 -11.75
C TRP A 55 15.98 17.05 -10.55
N THR A 56 14.93 17.06 -9.70
CA THR A 56 14.79 16.21 -8.52
C THR A 56 14.01 14.95 -8.86
N VAL A 57 14.53 13.79 -8.47
CA VAL A 57 13.90 12.48 -8.69
C VAL A 57 13.94 11.62 -7.42
N GLY A 58 13.24 10.49 -7.42
CA GLY A 58 13.41 9.47 -6.38
C GLY A 58 14.75 8.73 -6.54
N SER A 59 15.30 8.25 -5.43
CA SER A 59 16.61 7.59 -5.42
C SER A 59 16.68 6.34 -6.30
N TRP A 60 15.57 5.61 -6.42
CA TRP A 60 15.48 4.39 -7.25
C TRP A 60 15.81 4.66 -8.72
N LEU A 61 15.28 5.74 -9.31
CA LEU A 61 15.49 6.04 -10.72
C LEU A 61 16.97 6.20 -11.07
N VAL A 62 17.72 6.94 -10.23
CA VAL A 62 19.17 7.14 -10.40
C VAL A 62 19.92 5.82 -10.21
N SER A 63 19.59 5.09 -9.14
CA SER A 63 20.23 3.81 -8.83
C SER A 63 20.02 2.80 -9.96
N GLU A 64 18.80 2.64 -10.44
CA GLU A 64 18.47 1.65 -11.45
C GLU A 64 19.06 1.98 -12.83
N TYR A 65 19.08 3.27 -13.20
CA TYR A 65 19.77 3.70 -14.41
C TYR A 65 21.28 3.38 -14.36
N LEU A 66 21.94 3.68 -13.24
CA LEU A 66 23.37 3.36 -13.06
C LEU A 66 23.67 1.86 -13.11
N ARG A 67 22.67 1.02 -12.81
CA ARG A 67 22.83 -0.44 -12.86
C ARG A 67 22.68 -1.00 -14.28
N SER A 68 21.77 -0.42 -15.07
CA SER A 68 21.29 -1.01 -16.34
C SER A 68 21.76 -0.31 -17.61
N ALA A 69 22.19 0.97 -17.54
CA ALA A 69 22.64 1.73 -18.70
C ALA A 69 24.04 1.28 -19.18
N ASP A 70 24.36 1.59 -20.42
CA ASP A 70 25.72 1.43 -20.94
C ASP A 70 26.71 2.40 -20.27
N GLU A 71 28.02 2.13 -20.40
CA GLU A 71 29.07 2.88 -19.70
C GLU A 71 29.12 4.36 -20.08
N GLU A 72 28.81 4.71 -21.33
CA GLU A 72 28.79 6.10 -21.78
C GLU A 72 27.61 6.86 -21.16
N ALA A 73 26.44 6.23 -21.13
CA ALA A 73 25.24 6.78 -20.50
C ALA A 73 25.40 6.92 -18.96
N LYS A 74 26.01 5.93 -18.31
CA LYS A 74 26.39 6.01 -16.88
C LYS A 74 27.29 7.20 -16.61
N LYS A 75 28.37 7.35 -17.39
CA LYS A 75 29.32 8.45 -17.24
C LYS A 75 28.62 9.81 -17.37
N ARG A 76 27.77 9.97 -18.37
CA ARG A 76 26.98 11.21 -18.55
C ARG A 76 26.08 11.52 -17.34
N LEU A 77 25.37 10.51 -16.81
CA LEU A 77 24.57 10.69 -15.60
C LEU A 77 25.44 11.04 -14.40
N GLU A 78 26.56 10.33 -14.20
CA GLU A 78 27.47 10.61 -13.08
C GLU A 78 28.02 12.04 -13.11
N GLU A 79 28.40 12.53 -14.30
CA GLU A 79 28.83 13.91 -14.46
C GLU A 79 27.72 14.91 -14.13
N ALA A 80 26.50 14.68 -14.60
CA ALA A 80 25.34 15.50 -14.29
C ALA A 80 25.03 15.52 -12.78
N VAL A 81 25.12 14.38 -12.12
CA VAL A 81 24.95 14.24 -10.67
C VAL A 81 26.05 15.00 -9.92
N ARG A 82 27.34 14.88 -10.33
CA ARG A 82 28.45 15.62 -9.67
C ARG A 82 28.29 17.13 -9.82
N ARG A 83 27.76 17.60 -10.96
CA ARG A 83 27.46 19.02 -11.19
C ARG A 83 26.22 19.52 -10.44
N GLY A 84 25.38 18.62 -9.93
CA GLY A 84 24.11 18.94 -9.27
C GLY A 84 22.96 19.26 -10.25
N ASP A 85 23.06 18.83 -11.51
CA ASP A 85 22.01 18.96 -12.50
C ASP A 85 20.85 17.98 -12.25
N ILE A 86 21.20 16.79 -11.76
CA ILE A 86 20.27 15.75 -11.30
C ILE A 86 20.54 15.49 -9.82
N VAL A 87 19.49 15.56 -9.03
CA VAL A 87 19.51 15.33 -7.58
C VAL A 87 18.40 14.36 -7.20
N TRP A 88 18.51 13.70 -6.05
CA TRP A 88 17.48 12.78 -5.56
C TRP A 88 17.04 13.16 -4.16
N HIS A 89 15.86 12.65 -3.78
CA HIS A 89 15.38 12.59 -2.40
C HIS A 89 15.51 11.15 -1.87
N ALA A 90 15.48 10.99 -0.55
CA ALA A 90 15.82 9.75 0.12
C ALA A 90 14.94 8.55 -0.26
N LEU A 91 13.65 8.76 -0.49
CA LEU A 91 12.75 7.65 -0.84
C LEU A 91 12.93 7.22 -2.31
N PRO A 92 12.77 5.93 -2.60
CA PRO A 92 12.96 5.39 -3.95
C PRO A 92 11.95 5.96 -4.96
N PHE A 93 10.69 5.97 -4.60
CA PHE A 93 9.51 6.43 -5.34
C PHE A 93 8.34 6.63 -4.37
N THR A 94 7.16 7.00 -4.87
CA THR A 94 5.92 6.99 -4.07
C THR A 94 5.45 5.55 -3.84
N MET A 95 5.06 5.24 -2.61
CA MET A 95 4.70 3.90 -2.20
C MET A 95 3.55 3.90 -1.19
N HIS A 96 2.78 2.81 -1.16
CA HIS A 96 1.93 2.49 -0.02
C HIS A 96 2.82 2.03 1.14
N SER A 97 3.21 2.93 2.01
CA SER A 97 4.16 2.65 3.11
C SER A 97 3.69 1.53 4.03
N GLU A 98 2.38 1.37 4.20
CA GLU A 98 1.77 0.34 5.04
C GLU A 98 1.87 -1.08 4.46
N LEU A 99 2.28 -1.24 3.18
CA LEU A 99 2.55 -2.56 2.58
C LEU A 99 3.94 -3.10 2.88
N ALA A 100 4.89 -2.22 3.20
CA ALA A 100 6.23 -2.62 3.58
C ALA A 100 6.27 -3.11 5.03
N ASP A 101 7.22 -4.00 5.34
CA ASP A 101 7.70 -4.13 6.70
C ASP A 101 8.86 -3.15 6.95
N ASP A 102 9.25 -2.98 8.23
CA ASP A 102 10.32 -2.06 8.63
C ASP A 102 11.63 -2.30 7.85
N ALA A 103 12.01 -3.54 7.68
CA ALA A 103 13.26 -3.87 7.01
C ALA A 103 13.22 -3.58 5.49
N LEU A 104 12.08 -3.79 4.80
CA LEU A 104 11.94 -3.42 3.39
C LEU A 104 11.92 -1.89 3.22
N TYR A 105 11.27 -1.17 4.13
CA TYR A 105 11.26 0.29 4.10
C TYR A 105 12.67 0.87 4.30
N ARG A 106 13.43 0.33 5.26
CA ARG A 106 14.85 0.68 5.49
C ARG A 106 15.73 0.34 4.28
N PHE A 107 15.48 -0.80 3.65
CA PHE A 107 16.16 -1.16 2.41
C PHE A 107 15.89 -0.11 1.30
N GLY A 108 14.65 0.35 1.14
CA GLY A 108 14.31 1.44 0.22
C GLY A 108 15.13 2.71 0.49
N LEU A 109 15.28 3.11 1.74
CA LEU A 109 16.10 4.27 2.16
C LEU A 109 17.60 4.04 1.91
N SER A 110 18.09 2.80 2.05
CA SER A 110 19.50 2.47 1.83
C SER A 110 19.96 2.76 0.39
N ILE A 111 19.04 2.77 -0.59
CA ILE A 111 19.36 3.13 -1.99
C ILE A 111 19.90 4.56 -2.06
N SER A 112 19.27 5.50 -1.37
CA SER A 112 19.78 6.88 -1.28
C SER A 112 21.11 6.95 -0.56
N THR A 113 21.26 6.24 0.56
CA THR A 113 22.53 6.21 1.32
C THR A 113 23.68 5.65 0.49
N GLN A 114 23.43 4.63 -0.34
CA GLN A 114 24.43 4.07 -1.26
C GLN A 114 24.83 5.10 -2.34
N LEU A 115 23.86 5.83 -2.90
CA LEU A 115 24.11 6.92 -3.84
C LEU A 115 24.90 8.06 -3.17
N ASP A 116 24.54 8.46 -1.97
CA ASP A 116 25.23 9.49 -1.19
C ASP A 116 26.71 9.11 -0.97
N LYS A 117 26.96 7.86 -0.58
CA LYS A 117 28.33 7.33 -0.42
C LYS A 117 29.11 7.40 -1.73
N LYS A 118 28.50 6.97 -2.86
CA LYS A 118 29.15 6.97 -4.19
C LYS A 118 29.50 8.40 -4.65
N PHE A 119 28.60 9.36 -4.45
CA PHE A 119 28.75 10.72 -4.97
C PHE A 119 29.23 11.74 -3.94
N LYS A 120 29.54 11.31 -2.70
CA LYS A 120 29.94 12.17 -1.59
C LYS A 120 28.92 13.26 -1.32
N LYS A 121 27.63 12.89 -1.28
CA LYS A 121 26.50 13.76 -0.97
C LYS A 121 25.89 13.37 0.39
N HIS A 122 24.95 14.17 0.87
CA HIS A 122 24.23 13.92 2.09
C HIS A 122 22.78 14.37 1.93
N THR A 123 21.91 13.42 1.64
CA THR A 123 20.48 13.66 1.44
C THR A 123 19.76 13.66 2.79
N ILE A 124 19.06 14.75 3.10
CA ILE A 124 18.33 14.93 4.36
C ILE A 124 16.83 15.08 4.17
N ALA A 125 16.36 15.11 2.93
CA ALA A 125 14.96 15.28 2.60
C ALA A 125 14.39 14.08 1.84
N ALA A 126 13.12 13.77 2.11
CA ALA A 126 12.32 12.76 1.43
C ALA A 126 11.04 13.38 0.85
N LYS A 127 10.49 12.77 -0.20
CA LYS A 127 9.20 13.19 -0.76
C LYS A 127 8.35 11.99 -1.14
N LEU A 128 7.07 12.09 -0.80
CA LEU A 128 5.98 11.24 -1.29
C LEU A 128 4.99 12.11 -2.05
N THR A 129 4.48 11.59 -3.15
CA THR A 129 3.55 12.31 -4.02
C THR A 129 2.34 11.42 -4.26
N ASP A 130 1.16 12.02 -4.46
CA ASP A 130 -0.09 11.38 -4.81
C ASP A 130 -0.82 10.72 -3.61
N VAL A 131 -0.28 9.70 -2.97
CA VAL A 131 -0.88 9.00 -1.83
C VAL A 131 -1.15 9.96 -0.66
N PRO A 132 -2.41 10.03 -0.14
CA PRO A 132 -2.82 11.11 0.77
C PRO A 132 -2.28 10.98 2.19
N GLY A 133 -1.83 9.80 2.60
CA GLY A 133 -1.36 9.61 3.96
C GLY A 133 -0.44 8.41 4.10
N HIS A 134 0.28 8.40 5.20
CA HIS A 134 1.25 7.38 5.53
C HIS A 134 1.18 7.06 7.01
N THR A 135 1.65 5.87 7.40
CA THR A 135 1.71 5.50 8.81
C THR A 135 2.83 6.23 9.55
N ARG A 136 2.58 6.56 10.80
CA ARG A 136 3.58 7.07 11.74
C ARG A 136 4.79 6.14 11.90
N GLY A 137 4.62 4.86 11.62
CA GLY A 137 5.71 3.86 11.63
C GLY A 137 6.89 4.15 10.70
N ILE A 138 6.74 5.07 9.72
CA ILE A 138 7.85 5.47 8.84
C ILE A 138 8.85 6.43 9.51
N ILE A 139 8.51 7.04 10.65
CA ILE A 139 9.33 8.09 11.27
C ILE A 139 10.68 7.52 11.73
N ALA A 140 10.68 6.44 12.50
CA ALA A 140 11.92 5.85 13.00
C ALA A 140 12.88 5.45 11.88
N PRO A 141 12.48 4.70 10.82
CA PRO A 141 13.37 4.41 9.70
C PRO A 141 13.92 5.65 8.98
N LEU A 142 13.10 6.71 8.82
CA LEU A 142 13.57 7.96 8.21
C LEU A 142 14.62 8.66 9.08
N VAL A 143 14.37 8.75 10.38
CA VAL A 143 15.32 9.38 11.33
C VAL A 143 16.63 8.60 11.39
N ASP A 144 16.58 7.27 11.45
CA ASP A 144 17.75 6.40 11.47
C ASP A 144 18.58 6.51 10.18
N ALA A 145 17.94 6.76 9.05
CA ALA A 145 18.60 7.05 7.77
C ALA A 145 19.14 8.49 7.66
N GLY A 146 19.03 9.31 8.72
CA GLY A 146 19.51 10.68 8.74
C GLY A 146 18.57 11.70 8.10
N ILE A 147 17.37 11.31 7.71
CA ILE A 147 16.39 12.20 7.07
C ILE A 147 15.79 13.15 8.12
N LYS A 148 15.68 14.41 7.76
CA LYS A 148 15.21 15.50 8.64
C LYS A 148 13.88 16.08 8.21
N MET A 149 13.51 15.93 6.92
CA MET A 149 12.27 16.46 6.37
C MET A 149 11.61 15.45 5.43
N LEU A 150 10.30 15.31 5.55
CA LEU A 150 9.43 14.62 4.62
C LEU A 150 8.44 15.61 3.99
N HIS A 151 8.42 15.68 2.67
CA HIS A 151 7.37 16.38 1.93
C HIS A 151 6.31 15.39 1.48
N ILE A 152 5.05 15.66 1.78
CA ILE A 152 3.87 14.92 1.31
C ILE A 152 3.03 15.87 0.46
N GLY A 153 2.93 15.59 -0.84
CA GLY A 153 2.08 16.35 -1.76
C GLY A 153 1.05 15.40 -2.38
N ILE A 154 -0.21 15.56 -2.01
CA ILE A 154 -1.25 14.58 -2.29
C ILE A 154 -1.94 14.81 -3.63
N ASN A 155 -2.68 13.80 -4.10
CA ASN A 155 -3.64 13.93 -5.18
C ASN A 155 -4.68 15.00 -4.84
N SER A 156 -4.89 15.94 -5.75
CA SER A 156 -5.72 17.12 -5.50
C SER A 156 -7.20 16.83 -5.26
N ALA A 157 -7.70 15.68 -5.70
CA ALA A 157 -9.09 15.27 -5.45
C ALA A 157 -9.26 14.52 -4.12
N SER A 158 -8.20 13.98 -3.54
CA SER A 158 -8.29 13.21 -2.30
C SER A 158 -8.65 14.05 -1.08
N ALA A 159 -9.37 13.45 -0.13
CA ALA A 159 -9.59 14.05 1.17
C ALA A 159 -8.25 14.41 1.82
N MET A 160 -8.19 15.59 2.40
CA MET A 160 -7.00 16.07 3.11
C MET A 160 -7.14 15.77 4.59
N PRO A 161 -6.24 15.01 5.21
CA PRO A 161 -6.20 14.84 6.65
C PRO A 161 -6.09 16.19 7.37
N ASP A 162 -6.67 16.28 8.56
CA ASP A 162 -6.66 17.49 9.38
C ASP A 162 -5.30 17.65 10.10
N VAL A 163 -4.29 18.01 9.31
CA VAL A 163 -2.90 18.22 9.75
C VAL A 163 -2.43 19.63 9.47
N PRO A 164 -1.51 20.18 10.28
CA PRO A 164 -0.89 21.47 9.96
C PRO A 164 -0.11 21.41 8.63
N PRO A 165 0.03 22.52 7.88
CA PRO A 165 0.79 22.52 6.63
C PRO A 165 2.29 22.25 6.81
N VAL A 166 2.83 22.61 7.98
CA VAL A 166 4.20 22.25 8.41
C VAL A 166 4.15 21.87 9.89
N PHE A 167 4.68 20.72 10.23
CA PHE A 167 4.67 20.21 11.60
C PHE A 167 5.86 19.29 11.89
N ARG A 168 6.12 19.05 13.17
CA ARG A 168 7.05 18.03 13.66
C ARG A 168 6.27 16.77 13.96
N TRP A 169 6.39 15.74 13.09
CA TRP A 169 5.70 14.48 13.30
C TRP A 169 6.53 13.60 14.21
N ARG A 170 5.94 13.16 15.33
CA ARG A 170 6.62 12.43 16.38
C ARG A 170 5.98 11.08 16.59
N ASP A 171 6.81 10.02 16.62
CA ASP A 171 6.40 8.66 16.95
C ASP A 171 6.30 8.43 18.48
N ALA A 172 5.85 7.23 18.88
CA ALA A 172 5.70 6.87 20.29
C ALA A 172 7.05 6.74 21.03
N ARG A 173 8.17 6.58 20.32
CA ARG A 173 9.53 6.48 20.86
C ARG A 173 10.21 7.84 21.02
N GLY A 174 9.55 8.91 20.54
CA GLY A 174 10.08 10.29 20.59
C GLY A 174 10.94 10.68 19.38
N ASN A 175 11.08 9.83 18.36
CA ASN A 175 11.70 10.19 17.10
C ASN A 175 10.84 11.26 16.40
N GLU A 176 11.49 12.21 15.73
CA GLU A 176 10.81 13.37 15.16
C GLU A 176 11.36 13.74 13.79
N ILE A 177 10.47 14.03 12.85
CA ILE A 177 10.79 14.53 11.51
C ILE A 177 9.93 15.75 11.18
N LEU A 178 10.50 16.76 10.50
CA LEU A 178 9.70 17.84 9.92
C LEU A 178 8.88 17.31 8.74
N VAL A 179 7.60 17.66 8.69
CA VAL A 179 6.71 17.32 7.57
C VAL A 179 6.20 18.62 6.94
N VAL A 180 6.30 18.71 5.62
CA VAL A 180 5.56 19.67 4.80
C VAL A 180 4.43 18.91 4.12
N TYR A 181 3.18 19.28 4.41
CA TYR A 181 2.00 18.64 3.87
C TYR A 181 1.25 19.61 2.96
N GLN A 182 1.13 19.23 1.68
CA GLN A 182 0.49 20.05 0.64
C GLN A 182 -0.67 19.31 -0.03
N LYS A 183 -1.72 20.07 -0.33
CA LYS A 183 -2.97 19.57 -0.95
C LYS A 183 -2.85 19.22 -2.45
N GLU A 184 -1.67 19.38 -3.01
CA GLU A 184 -1.31 19.11 -4.40
C GLU A 184 0.08 18.49 -4.43
N TYR A 185 0.51 17.95 -5.57
CA TYR A 185 1.83 17.34 -5.76
C TYR A 185 2.99 18.25 -5.35
N GLY A 186 2.81 19.55 -5.52
CA GLY A 186 3.72 20.59 -5.10
C GLY A 186 3.08 21.97 -5.20
N ALA A 187 3.41 22.83 -4.29
CA ALA A 187 2.92 24.21 -4.23
C ALA A 187 4.00 25.13 -3.62
N SER A 188 3.71 26.43 -3.52
CA SER A 188 4.60 27.37 -2.84
C SER A 188 4.47 27.27 -1.32
N LEU A 189 5.57 27.59 -0.64
CA LEU A 189 5.68 27.66 0.82
C LEU A 189 6.59 28.81 1.20
N MET A 190 6.11 29.72 2.05
CA MET A 190 6.95 30.76 2.66
C MET A 190 7.73 30.21 3.86
N VAL A 191 9.04 30.36 3.85
CA VAL A 191 9.93 29.99 4.97
C VAL A 191 10.72 31.22 5.39
N GLY A 192 10.21 31.99 6.33
CA GLY A 192 10.70 33.31 6.63
C GLY A 192 10.43 34.27 5.47
N ASP A 193 11.48 34.91 4.95
CA ASP A 193 11.40 35.87 3.86
C ASP A 193 11.67 35.27 2.48
N GLU A 194 11.90 33.96 2.42
CA GLU A 194 12.15 33.20 1.17
C GLU A 194 10.94 32.36 0.80
N GLU A 195 10.61 32.33 -0.48
CA GLU A 195 9.59 31.47 -1.05
C GLU A 195 10.23 30.23 -1.64
N TYR A 196 9.70 29.06 -1.31
CA TYR A 196 10.03 27.78 -1.93
C TYR A 196 8.86 27.31 -2.77
N VAL A 197 9.11 27.03 -4.05
CA VAL A 197 8.08 26.56 -5.01
C VAL A 197 8.46 25.17 -5.48
N ILE A 198 7.64 24.18 -5.17
CA ILE A 198 7.82 22.83 -5.73
C ILE A 198 7.04 22.78 -7.04
N CYS A 199 7.79 22.87 -8.14
CA CYS A 199 7.25 22.88 -9.49
C CYS A 199 7.28 21.47 -10.06
N MET A 200 6.10 20.88 -10.26
CA MET A 200 5.93 19.49 -10.70
C MET A 200 5.50 19.44 -12.16
N THR A 201 6.06 18.50 -12.92
CA THR A 201 5.37 17.96 -14.09
C THR A 201 4.44 16.83 -13.64
N GLY A 202 3.34 16.61 -14.36
CA GLY A 202 2.37 15.57 -14.03
C GLY A 202 2.89 14.15 -14.31
N ASP A 203 1.95 13.22 -14.25
CA ASP A 203 2.19 11.77 -14.31
C ASP A 203 3.01 11.37 -15.55
N ASN A 204 4.24 10.95 -15.32
CA ASN A 204 5.18 10.49 -16.34
C ASN A 204 5.42 11.47 -17.53
N LEU A 205 5.26 12.78 -17.30
CA LEU A 205 5.53 13.79 -18.35
C LEU A 205 7.01 14.12 -18.53
N GLY A 206 7.87 13.62 -17.63
CA GLY A 206 9.32 13.86 -17.70
C GLY A 206 9.75 15.23 -17.19
N PRO A 207 11.02 15.61 -17.39
CA PRO A 207 11.56 16.88 -16.90
C PRO A 207 11.00 18.09 -17.66
N HIS A 208 10.99 19.24 -17.01
CA HIS A 208 10.63 20.50 -17.65
C HIS A 208 11.55 20.79 -18.84
N THR A 209 10.97 21.20 -19.96
CA THR A 209 11.71 21.69 -21.13
C THR A 209 12.28 23.08 -20.86
N PRO A 210 13.31 23.52 -21.61
CA PRO A 210 13.83 24.90 -21.51
C PRO A 210 12.75 25.97 -21.70
N LYS A 211 11.75 25.72 -22.53
CA LYS A 211 10.62 26.63 -22.74
C LYS A 211 9.76 26.75 -21.47
N GLN A 212 9.34 25.63 -20.89
CA GLN A 212 8.55 25.61 -19.65
C GLN A 212 9.29 26.26 -18.48
N VAL A 213 10.60 25.99 -18.35
CA VAL A 213 11.41 26.64 -17.30
C VAL A 213 11.42 28.16 -17.48
N LYS A 214 11.57 28.67 -18.72
CA LYS A 214 11.50 30.12 -18.99
C LYS A 214 10.13 30.72 -18.65
N GLU A 215 9.06 30.02 -18.99
CA GLU A 215 7.69 30.44 -18.68
C GLU A 215 7.47 30.52 -17.16
N ILE A 216 8.04 29.58 -16.38
CA ILE A 216 8.01 29.60 -14.92
C ILE A 216 8.82 30.78 -14.38
N LEU A 217 10.04 31.01 -14.87
CA LEU A 217 10.89 32.12 -14.44
C LEU A 217 10.23 33.48 -14.71
N ALA A 218 9.52 33.62 -15.84
CA ALA A 218 8.80 34.83 -16.22
C ALA A 218 7.64 35.19 -15.27
N GLN A 219 7.19 34.28 -14.43
CA GLN A 219 6.18 34.56 -13.38
C GLN A 219 6.74 35.37 -12.19
N TYR A 220 8.06 35.51 -12.12
CA TYR A 220 8.77 36.18 -11.01
C TYR A 220 9.68 37.30 -11.49
N PRO A 221 9.15 38.33 -12.21
CA PRO A 221 10.00 39.35 -12.86
C PRO A 221 10.81 40.22 -11.87
N ASP A 222 10.27 40.42 -10.66
CA ASP A 222 10.87 41.29 -9.63
C ASP A 222 11.53 40.50 -8.49
N ALA A 223 11.84 39.21 -8.72
CA ALA A 223 12.43 38.34 -7.71
C ALA A 223 13.83 37.85 -8.11
N GLU A 224 14.65 37.59 -7.11
CA GLU A 224 15.87 36.81 -7.27
C GLU A 224 15.47 35.33 -7.29
N VAL A 225 15.46 34.72 -8.47
CA VAL A 225 15.03 33.34 -8.66
C VAL A 225 16.23 32.40 -8.75
N GLN A 226 16.25 31.35 -7.96
CA GLN A 226 17.25 30.29 -8.04
C GLN A 226 16.60 28.91 -8.02
N SER A 227 17.29 27.93 -8.59
CA SER A 227 16.89 26.53 -8.46
C SER A 227 17.38 25.98 -7.12
N ALA A 228 16.49 25.33 -6.41
CA ALA A 228 16.75 24.72 -5.11
C ALA A 228 16.52 23.20 -5.15
N THR A 229 16.89 22.53 -4.07
CA THR A 229 16.64 21.13 -3.80
C THR A 229 15.69 20.96 -2.62
N LEU A 230 15.18 19.76 -2.39
CA LEU A 230 14.43 19.47 -1.17
C LEU A 230 15.29 19.60 0.09
N ASP A 231 16.60 19.34 -0.02
CA ASP A 231 17.54 19.53 1.09
C ASP A 231 17.73 21.03 1.45
N ASP A 232 17.69 21.92 0.45
CA ASP A 232 17.71 23.37 0.69
C ASP A 232 16.47 23.82 1.46
N LEU A 233 15.28 23.31 1.08
CA LEU A 233 14.03 23.54 1.81
C LEU A 233 14.12 22.96 3.25
N ALA A 234 14.64 21.75 3.40
CA ALA A 234 14.82 21.12 4.70
C ALA A 234 15.72 21.97 5.61
N ASN A 235 16.85 22.44 5.10
CA ASN A 235 17.77 23.30 5.85
C ASN A 235 17.14 24.64 6.27
N ALA A 236 16.31 25.24 5.40
CA ALA A 236 15.60 26.47 5.71
C ALA A 236 14.56 26.27 6.85
N LEU A 237 13.81 25.16 6.79
CA LEU A 237 12.82 24.81 7.81
C LEU A 237 13.47 24.42 9.15
N LEU A 238 14.59 23.70 9.14
CA LEU A 238 15.32 23.29 10.35
C LEU A 238 15.79 24.47 11.19
N LYS A 239 16.17 25.58 10.57
CA LYS A 239 16.53 26.84 11.28
C LYS A 239 15.37 27.42 12.09
N ARG A 240 14.15 26.96 11.84
CA ARG A 240 12.91 27.47 12.43
C ARG A 240 12.07 26.35 13.07
N LYS A 241 12.64 25.15 13.27
CA LYS A 241 11.89 23.96 13.63
C LYS A 241 11.00 24.13 14.88
N ASP A 242 11.46 24.92 15.86
CA ASP A 242 10.73 25.11 17.11
C ASP A 242 9.45 25.97 16.96
N LYS A 243 9.27 26.64 15.81
CA LYS A 243 8.05 27.36 15.46
C LYS A 243 6.92 26.45 14.99
N TYR A 244 7.22 25.20 14.59
CA TYR A 244 6.24 24.28 14.06
C TYR A 244 5.66 23.39 15.17
N PRO A 245 4.33 23.16 15.16
CA PRO A 245 3.68 22.35 16.19
C PRO A 245 4.16 20.89 16.14
N VAL A 246 4.14 20.24 17.30
CA VAL A 246 4.33 18.79 17.40
C VAL A 246 3.01 18.10 17.07
N PHE A 247 3.06 17.10 16.20
CA PHE A 247 1.96 16.26 15.81
C PHE A 247 2.30 14.80 16.12
N THR A 248 1.43 14.10 16.83
CA THR A 248 1.69 12.72 17.32
C THR A 248 0.74 11.67 16.79
N LYS A 249 -0.34 12.08 16.11
CA LYS A 249 -1.36 11.15 15.62
C LYS A 249 -0.90 10.38 14.39
N GLU A 250 -1.50 9.21 14.20
CA GLU A 250 -1.47 8.49 12.94
C GLU A 250 -2.19 9.29 11.86
N ILE A 251 -1.65 9.31 10.64
CA ILE A 251 -2.34 9.88 9.48
C ILE A 251 -3.09 8.76 8.75
N GLY A 252 -2.41 7.68 8.42
CA GLY A 252 -2.93 6.53 7.70
C GLY A 252 -3.21 6.81 6.22
N ASP A 253 -3.12 5.78 5.42
CA ASP A 253 -3.35 5.85 3.98
C ASP A 253 -4.83 5.65 3.65
N THR A 254 -5.49 6.69 3.11
CA THR A 254 -6.90 6.60 2.68
C THR A 254 -7.07 5.89 1.34
N TRP A 255 -5.98 5.59 0.61
CA TRP A 255 -6.00 4.79 -0.62
C TRP A 255 -5.74 3.30 -0.39
N ILE A 256 -5.49 2.92 0.85
CA ILE A 256 -5.05 1.57 1.21
C ILE A 256 -6.04 0.46 0.79
N HIS A 257 -7.33 0.77 0.64
CA HIS A 257 -8.31 -0.21 0.19
C HIS A 257 -8.05 -0.71 -1.25
N GLY A 258 -7.42 0.08 -2.10
CA GLY A 258 -6.98 -0.35 -3.44
C GLY A 258 -6.03 -1.56 -3.41
N VAL A 259 -5.31 -1.75 -2.32
CA VAL A 259 -4.45 -2.91 -2.08
C VAL A 259 -5.22 -4.24 -2.08
N GLY A 260 -6.47 -4.23 -1.63
CA GLY A 260 -7.34 -5.42 -1.62
C GLY A 260 -7.77 -5.92 -3.01
N THR A 261 -7.49 -5.17 -4.08
CA THR A 261 -7.91 -5.53 -5.45
C THR A 261 -7.07 -6.64 -6.07
N ASP A 262 -5.82 -6.85 -5.61
CA ASP A 262 -4.97 -7.97 -6.01
C ASP A 262 -4.50 -8.79 -4.80
N PRO A 263 -5.39 -9.58 -4.19
CA PRO A 263 -5.09 -10.34 -2.99
C PRO A 263 -3.95 -11.35 -3.20
N LYS A 264 -3.77 -11.86 -4.42
CA LYS A 264 -2.68 -12.79 -4.75
C LYS A 264 -1.31 -12.11 -4.66
N LYS A 265 -1.17 -10.93 -5.27
CA LYS A 265 0.08 -10.15 -5.21
C LYS A 265 0.43 -9.80 -3.76
N VAL A 266 -0.57 -9.40 -2.99
CA VAL A 266 -0.38 -8.98 -1.59
C VAL A 266 -0.01 -10.17 -0.70
N ALA A 267 -0.71 -11.30 -0.81
CA ALA A 267 -0.38 -12.51 -0.05
C ALA A 267 1.03 -13.03 -0.38
N ASP A 268 1.40 -13.03 -1.67
CA ASP A 268 2.74 -13.42 -2.11
C ASP A 268 3.83 -12.48 -1.53
N LEU A 269 3.62 -11.17 -1.59
CA LEU A 269 4.54 -10.20 -0.97
C LEU A 269 4.72 -10.48 0.53
N ARG A 270 3.62 -10.64 1.27
CA ARG A 270 3.67 -10.87 2.73
C ARG A 270 4.39 -12.17 3.10
N GLU A 271 4.19 -13.24 2.33
CA GLU A 271 4.91 -14.50 2.55
C GLU A 271 6.42 -14.34 2.29
N LEU A 272 6.78 -13.67 1.20
CA LEU A 272 8.18 -13.42 0.85
C LEU A 272 8.87 -12.50 1.88
N LEU A 273 8.18 -11.50 2.42
CA LEU A 273 8.70 -10.67 3.51
C LEU A 273 8.96 -11.48 4.79
N ARG A 274 8.08 -12.44 5.13
CA ARG A 274 8.30 -13.34 6.28
C ARG A 274 9.51 -14.24 6.09
N LEU A 275 9.66 -14.85 4.91
CA LEU A 275 10.82 -15.70 4.61
C LEU A 275 12.14 -14.93 4.68
N ARG A 276 12.16 -13.72 4.10
CA ARG A 276 13.35 -12.87 4.08
C ARG A 276 13.91 -12.59 5.48
N ARG A 277 13.07 -12.51 6.50
CA ARG A 277 13.50 -12.25 7.90
C ARG A 277 14.47 -13.31 8.43
N ASN A 278 14.44 -14.50 7.85
CA ASN A 278 15.26 -15.64 8.24
C ASN A 278 16.54 -15.78 7.39
N TRP A 279 16.80 -14.85 6.46
CA TRP A 279 17.92 -14.92 5.54
C TRP A 279 18.95 -13.83 5.84
N ASP A 280 20.24 -14.22 5.79
CA ASP A 280 21.34 -13.27 5.89
C ASP A 280 21.32 -12.32 4.68
N ASN A 281 21.79 -11.08 4.89
CA ASN A 281 21.84 -10.08 3.83
C ASN A 281 23.07 -10.35 2.93
N THR A 282 22.83 -10.85 1.72
CA THR A 282 23.81 -11.07 0.66
C THR A 282 23.46 -10.23 -0.56
N PRO A 283 24.34 -10.07 -1.56
CA PRO A 283 24.00 -9.35 -2.79
C PRO A 283 22.76 -9.90 -3.51
N GLU A 284 22.53 -11.22 -3.49
CA GLU A 284 21.37 -11.86 -4.08
C GLU A 284 20.10 -11.51 -3.28
N ILE A 285 20.20 -11.45 -1.95
CA ILE A 285 19.09 -11.03 -1.09
C ILE A 285 18.80 -9.52 -1.27
N GLU A 286 19.80 -8.68 -1.47
CA GLU A 286 19.58 -7.27 -1.83
C GLU A 286 18.86 -7.14 -3.18
N GLU A 287 19.22 -7.94 -4.18
CA GLU A 287 18.54 -7.96 -5.47
C GLU A 287 17.09 -8.43 -5.34
N PHE A 288 16.85 -9.47 -4.57
CA PHE A 288 15.52 -9.93 -4.23
C PHE A 288 14.68 -8.82 -3.57
N GLN A 289 15.24 -8.10 -2.60
CA GLN A 289 14.57 -6.98 -1.93
C GLN A 289 14.21 -5.83 -2.91
N ARG A 290 15.02 -5.59 -3.95
CA ARG A 290 14.68 -4.60 -4.99
C ARG A 290 13.38 -4.96 -5.71
N GLY A 291 13.18 -6.23 -6.03
CA GLY A 291 11.94 -6.72 -6.64
C GLY A 291 10.75 -6.64 -5.69
N LEU A 292 10.92 -6.94 -4.39
CA LEU A 292 9.88 -6.76 -3.39
C LEU A 292 9.50 -5.28 -3.24
N LEU A 293 10.49 -4.39 -3.23
CA LEU A 293 10.28 -2.96 -3.09
C LEU A 293 9.40 -2.39 -4.22
N LEU A 294 9.63 -2.80 -5.48
CA LEU A 294 8.80 -2.41 -6.62
C LEU A 294 7.31 -2.78 -6.45
N THR A 295 7.01 -3.81 -5.66
CA THR A 295 5.63 -4.23 -5.41
C THR A 295 4.89 -3.27 -4.47
N THR A 296 5.62 -2.47 -3.68
CA THR A 296 5.06 -1.47 -2.78
C THR A 296 4.85 -0.11 -3.45
N GLU A 297 5.35 0.09 -4.67
CA GLU A 297 5.12 1.29 -5.47
C GLU A 297 3.62 1.45 -5.72
N HIS A 298 3.13 2.71 -5.69
CA HIS A 298 1.70 3.01 -5.59
C HIS A 298 0.87 2.72 -6.86
N THR A 299 1.52 2.47 -8.00
CA THR A 299 0.85 2.12 -9.26
C THR A 299 0.52 0.64 -9.34
N TRP A 300 -0.69 0.27 -9.76
CA TRP A 300 -1.17 -1.11 -9.79
C TRP A 300 -1.40 -1.67 -11.18
N GLY A 301 -1.58 -0.80 -12.18
CA GLY A 301 -1.80 -1.14 -13.58
C GLY A 301 -1.90 0.10 -14.46
N LEU A 302 -2.62 -0.03 -15.56
CA LEU A 302 -2.94 1.09 -16.47
C LEU A 302 -4.08 1.94 -15.90
N ASP A 303 -4.06 3.23 -16.22
CA ASP A 303 -5.12 4.16 -15.89
C ASP A 303 -6.42 3.82 -16.61
N GLU A 304 -7.50 3.58 -15.84
CA GLU A 304 -8.81 3.18 -16.37
C GLU A 304 -9.38 4.24 -17.31
N LYS A 305 -9.41 5.50 -16.91
CA LYS A 305 -10.06 6.59 -17.65
C LYS A 305 -9.42 6.89 -19.00
N THR A 306 -8.14 6.57 -19.20
CA THR A 306 -7.42 6.84 -20.45
C THR A 306 -7.27 5.61 -21.35
N HIS A 307 -7.30 4.42 -20.78
CA HIS A 307 -7.03 3.18 -21.50
C HIS A 307 -8.23 2.23 -21.59
N PHE A 308 -9.24 2.37 -20.75
CA PHE A 308 -10.42 1.52 -20.74
C PHE A 308 -11.59 2.26 -21.40
N ILE A 309 -11.63 2.21 -22.73
CA ILE A 309 -12.58 2.95 -23.56
C ILE A 309 -13.91 2.23 -23.79
N GLU A 310 -14.10 1.05 -23.19
CA GLU A 310 -15.29 0.23 -23.30
C GLU A 310 -15.93 0.04 -21.92
N PRO A 311 -16.65 1.04 -21.38
CA PRO A 311 -17.15 1.04 -20.00
C PRO A 311 -18.24 -0.01 -19.73
N GLU A 312 -18.86 -0.57 -20.76
CA GLU A 312 -19.98 -1.53 -20.65
C GLU A 312 -19.56 -2.96 -20.29
N LEU A 313 -18.24 -3.22 -20.14
CA LEU A 313 -17.71 -4.55 -19.82
C LEU A 313 -17.81 -4.85 -18.32
N TRP A 314 -18.89 -5.49 -17.89
CA TRP A 314 -19.13 -5.78 -16.47
C TRP A 314 -19.02 -7.26 -16.11
N ASP A 315 -19.30 -8.16 -17.04
CA ASP A 315 -19.36 -9.59 -16.85
C ASP A 315 -18.11 -10.34 -17.34
N PRO A 316 -17.77 -11.50 -16.77
CA PRO A 316 -16.61 -12.30 -17.19
C PRO A 316 -16.59 -12.67 -18.68
N LYS A 317 -17.75 -12.85 -19.30
CA LYS A 317 -17.89 -13.16 -20.75
C LYS A 317 -17.32 -12.05 -21.63
N ASP A 318 -17.33 -10.79 -21.14
CA ASP A 318 -16.91 -9.60 -21.88
C ASP A 318 -15.39 -9.37 -21.80
N PHE A 319 -14.68 -10.01 -20.84
CA PHE A 319 -13.25 -9.77 -20.58
C PHE A 319 -12.30 -10.40 -21.61
N HIS A 320 -12.83 -10.90 -22.72
CA HIS A 320 -12.05 -11.43 -23.84
C HIS A 320 -11.71 -10.39 -24.92
N CYS A 321 -12.19 -9.16 -24.81
CA CYS A 321 -11.86 -8.06 -25.72
C CYS A 321 -10.40 -7.59 -25.54
N GLU A 322 -9.90 -6.80 -26.48
CA GLU A 322 -8.51 -6.32 -26.47
C GLU A 322 -8.21 -5.41 -25.27
N ALA A 323 -9.12 -4.49 -24.97
CA ALA A 323 -9.00 -3.57 -23.83
C ALA A 323 -8.86 -4.36 -22.51
N ALA A 324 -9.77 -5.28 -22.21
CA ALA A 324 -9.72 -6.10 -21.00
C ALA A 324 -8.43 -6.93 -20.91
N ARG A 325 -7.97 -7.51 -22.04
CA ARG A 325 -6.68 -8.25 -22.09
C ARG A 325 -5.49 -7.36 -21.81
N LYS A 326 -5.49 -6.10 -22.29
CA LYS A 326 -4.42 -5.13 -22.04
C LYS A 326 -4.34 -4.80 -20.54
N PHE A 327 -5.48 -4.52 -19.89
CA PHE A 327 -5.52 -4.29 -18.44
C PHE A 327 -5.04 -5.50 -17.65
N ALA A 328 -5.58 -6.66 -17.91
CA ALA A 328 -5.13 -7.89 -17.26
C ALA A 328 -3.64 -8.17 -17.46
N SER A 329 -3.06 -7.72 -18.58
CA SER A 329 -1.62 -7.81 -18.84
C SER A 329 -0.82 -6.85 -17.98
N SER A 330 -1.30 -5.63 -17.73
CA SER A 330 -0.65 -4.68 -16.85
C SER A 330 -0.62 -5.18 -15.39
N TRP A 331 -1.71 -5.78 -14.92
CA TRP A 331 -1.74 -6.39 -13.57
C TRP A 331 -0.82 -7.62 -13.46
N ARG A 332 -0.75 -8.46 -14.52
CA ARG A 332 0.20 -9.57 -14.59
C ARG A 332 1.65 -9.10 -14.59
N GLU A 333 1.95 -7.98 -15.25
CA GLU A 333 3.27 -7.36 -15.21
C GLU A 333 3.67 -6.96 -13.79
N ARG A 334 2.76 -6.37 -13.03
CA ARG A 334 2.99 -6.01 -11.60
C ARG A 334 3.25 -7.24 -10.73
N ARG A 335 2.50 -8.33 -10.94
CA ARG A 335 2.73 -9.61 -10.24
C ARG A 335 4.08 -10.25 -10.62
N LYS A 336 4.58 -10.01 -11.84
CA LYS A 336 5.89 -10.52 -12.27
C LYS A 336 7.07 -9.94 -11.47
N PHE A 337 6.93 -8.78 -10.85
CA PHE A 337 8.00 -8.24 -10.00
C PHE A 337 8.38 -9.21 -8.89
N LEU A 338 7.39 -9.79 -8.21
CA LEU A 338 7.64 -10.81 -7.18
C LEU A 338 8.24 -12.09 -7.77
N LYS A 339 7.72 -12.55 -8.91
CA LYS A 339 8.27 -13.73 -9.58
C LYS A 339 9.73 -13.52 -9.99
N ASN A 340 10.03 -12.37 -10.58
CA ASN A 340 11.38 -12.02 -10.99
C ASN A 340 12.31 -11.89 -9.77
N ALA A 341 11.83 -11.33 -8.66
CA ALA A 341 12.58 -11.28 -7.41
C ALA A 341 12.98 -12.68 -6.92
N VAL A 342 12.05 -13.64 -6.92
CA VAL A 342 12.37 -15.04 -6.54
C VAL A 342 13.44 -15.66 -7.45
N LEU A 343 13.49 -15.29 -8.72
CA LEU A 343 14.49 -15.80 -9.67
C LEU A 343 15.92 -15.27 -9.40
N THR A 344 16.09 -14.22 -8.60
CA THR A 344 17.41 -13.70 -8.21
C THR A 344 18.01 -14.42 -7.01
N LEU A 345 17.21 -15.24 -6.31
CA LEU A 345 17.62 -15.96 -5.12
C LEU A 345 18.55 -17.16 -5.45
N PRO A 346 19.45 -17.53 -4.54
CA PRO A 346 20.11 -18.83 -4.58
C PRO A 346 19.11 -19.98 -4.67
N ASN A 347 19.50 -21.09 -5.31
CA ASN A 347 18.60 -22.20 -5.63
C ASN A 347 17.83 -22.75 -4.41
N ASP A 348 18.46 -22.88 -3.26
CA ASP A 348 17.85 -23.35 -2.01
C ASP A 348 16.77 -22.42 -1.51
N LYS A 349 17.03 -21.12 -1.49
CA LYS A 349 16.09 -20.06 -1.09
C LYS A 349 14.97 -19.87 -2.11
N ALA A 350 15.29 -19.94 -3.40
CA ALA A 350 14.28 -19.93 -4.46
C ALA A 350 13.30 -21.11 -4.33
N ALA A 351 13.81 -22.31 -4.09
CA ALA A 351 12.99 -23.49 -3.84
C ALA A 351 12.13 -23.35 -2.57
N GLU A 352 12.66 -22.78 -1.51
CA GLU A 352 11.92 -22.47 -0.28
C GLU A 352 10.77 -21.48 -0.56
N ALA A 353 11.09 -20.35 -1.24
CA ALA A 353 10.10 -19.35 -1.63
C ALA A 353 8.99 -19.93 -2.50
N ILE A 354 9.33 -20.72 -3.52
CA ILE A 354 8.35 -21.37 -4.42
C ILE A 354 7.45 -22.32 -3.63
N ARG A 355 8.00 -23.13 -2.71
CA ARG A 355 7.18 -24.01 -1.85
C ARG A 355 6.24 -23.21 -0.97
N ALA A 356 6.71 -22.09 -0.38
CA ALA A 356 5.89 -21.24 0.45
C ALA A 356 4.74 -20.59 -0.35
N LEU A 357 5.03 -20.03 -1.53
CA LEU A 357 4.03 -19.44 -2.41
C LEU A 357 3.00 -20.48 -2.90
N ASN A 358 3.42 -21.70 -3.19
CA ASN A 358 2.51 -22.77 -3.60
C ASN A 358 1.54 -23.16 -2.48
N ARG A 359 1.94 -23.10 -1.20
CA ARG A 359 1.04 -23.32 -0.06
C ARG A 359 -0.09 -22.29 0.06
N LEU A 360 0.07 -21.10 -0.55
CA LEU A 360 -0.98 -20.08 -0.61
C LEU A 360 -2.06 -20.39 -1.66
N ARG A 361 -1.81 -21.36 -2.54
CA ARG A 361 -2.77 -21.76 -3.58
C ARG A 361 -3.58 -22.94 -3.06
N PRO A 362 -4.89 -22.77 -2.83
CA PRO A 362 -5.70 -23.89 -2.41
C PRO A 362 -5.79 -24.91 -3.56
N ALA A 363 -5.35 -26.13 -3.29
CA ALA A 363 -5.62 -27.25 -4.19
C ALA A 363 -7.02 -27.78 -3.93
N GLU A 364 -7.70 -28.19 -4.97
CA GLU A 364 -8.92 -28.99 -4.85
C GLU A 364 -8.50 -30.41 -4.47
N ASP A 365 -8.54 -30.72 -3.19
CA ASP A 365 -8.30 -32.07 -2.68
C ASP A 365 -9.48 -32.97 -3.02
N LEU A 366 -9.59 -33.39 -4.28
CA LEU A 366 -10.63 -34.29 -4.77
C LEU A 366 -10.55 -35.69 -4.15
N TYR A 367 -9.44 -36.05 -3.50
CA TYR A 367 -9.11 -37.38 -3.02
C TYR A 367 -8.96 -37.51 -1.50
N LEU A 368 -9.01 -36.43 -0.73
CA LEU A 368 -8.98 -36.57 0.72
C LEU A 368 -10.32 -37.15 1.19
N LYS A 369 -10.27 -38.37 1.79
CA LYS A 369 -11.40 -38.92 2.55
C LYS A 369 -11.63 -37.99 3.75
N ARG A 370 -12.59 -37.10 3.62
CA ARG A 370 -13.04 -36.22 4.70
C ARG A 370 -14.13 -36.99 5.46
N ASN A 371 -13.92 -37.23 6.74
CA ASN A 371 -14.94 -37.85 7.57
C ASN A 371 -15.94 -36.77 7.96
N VAL A 372 -17.18 -36.90 7.54
CA VAL A 372 -18.28 -36.06 8.04
C VAL A 372 -18.44 -36.35 9.53
N THR A 373 -18.56 -35.29 10.33
CA THR A 373 -18.80 -35.40 11.76
C THR A 373 -20.03 -34.59 12.16
N HIS A 374 -20.73 -35.06 13.20
CA HIS A 374 -21.81 -34.31 13.85
C HIS A 374 -21.36 -33.65 15.15
N ASP A 375 -20.10 -33.86 15.54
CA ASP A 375 -19.52 -33.16 16.67
C ASP A 375 -19.31 -31.70 16.29
N LEU A 376 -19.72 -30.80 17.20
CA LEU A 376 -19.62 -29.36 17.04
C LEU A 376 -18.68 -28.72 18.06
N VAL A 377 -18.17 -29.49 19.02
CA VAL A 377 -17.25 -29.01 20.05
C VAL A 377 -15.91 -29.72 19.91
N PHE A 378 -14.86 -28.95 19.73
CA PHE A 378 -13.50 -29.44 19.60
C PHE A 378 -12.58 -28.71 20.56
N GLU A 379 -11.66 -29.44 21.17
CA GLU A 379 -10.69 -28.82 22.09
C GLU A 379 -9.32 -29.51 22.04
N ASN A 380 -8.33 -28.75 22.45
CA ASN A 380 -7.00 -29.21 22.80
C ASN A 380 -6.57 -28.62 24.14
N LYS A 381 -5.30 -28.73 24.50
CA LYS A 381 -4.72 -28.17 25.72
C LYS A 381 -4.97 -26.65 25.87
N PHE A 382 -5.01 -25.91 24.75
CA PHE A 382 -4.99 -24.44 24.73
C PHE A 382 -6.31 -23.79 24.34
N PHE A 383 -7.10 -24.45 23.48
CA PHE A 383 -8.34 -23.90 22.92
C PHE A 383 -9.52 -24.84 23.08
N ARG A 384 -10.71 -24.26 23.16
CA ARG A 384 -12.00 -24.93 22.96
C ARG A 384 -12.80 -24.13 21.93
N ILE A 385 -13.33 -24.80 20.92
CA ILE A 385 -14.11 -24.23 19.82
C ILE A 385 -15.48 -24.89 19.80
N GLU A 386 -16.53 -24.08 19.71
CA GLU A 386 -17.90 -24.52 19.48
C GLU A 386 -18.33 -23.98 18.11
N LEU A 387 -18.63 -24.89 17.16
CA LEU A 387 -18.95 -24.54 15.77
C LEU A 387 -20.46 -24.39 15.58
N ASN A 388 -20.82 -23.51 14.64
CA ASN A 388 -22.17 -23.34 14.15
C ASN A 388 -22.21 -23.57 12.63
N PRO A 389 -22.57 -24.78 12.19
CA PRO A 389 -22.60 -25.10 10.76
C PRO A 389 -23.71 -24.38 10.00
N SER A 390 -24.77 -23.88 10.68
CA SER A 390 -25.89 -23.18 10.02
C SER A 390 -25.49 -21.80 9.47
N ASN A 391 -24.37 -21.22 9.92
CA ASN A 391 -23.90 -19.92 9.46
C ASN A 391 -22.38 -19.87 9.18
N ALA A 392 -21.74 -21.03 9.13
CA ALA A 392 -20.30 -21.17 8.85
C ALA A 392 -19.40 -20.44 9.85
N THR A 393 -19.76 -20.37 11.13
CA THR A 393 -18.98 -19.68 12.17
C THR A 393 -18.55 -20.59 13.32
N ALA A 394 -17.71 -20.07 14.18
CA ALA A 394 -17.56 -20.56 15.55
C ALA A 394 -18.42 -19.71 16.47
N ASP A 395 -19.43 -20.32 17.14
CA ASP A 395 -20.22 -19.66 18.17
C ASP A 395 -19.33 -19.20 19.31
N THR A 396 -18.32 -20.01 19.65
CA THR A 396 -17.33 -19.68 20.65
C THR A 396 -15.94 -20.17 20.23
N ILE A 397 -14.94 -19.29 20.35
CA ILE A 397 -13.52 -19.66 20.42
C ILE A 397 -13.03 -19.23 21.80
N TYR A 398 -12.70 -20.20 22.64
CA TYR A 398 -12.23 -19.96 24.01
C TYR A 398 -10.75 -20.29 24.15
N MET A 399 -9.96 -19.31 24.59
CA MET A 399 -8.54 -19.43 24.89
C MET A 399 -8.37 -19.76 26.38
N LYS A 400 -7.88 -20.97 26.71
CA LYS A 400 -7.80 -21.46 28.09
C LYS A 400 -6.76 -20.70 28.91
N ALA A 401 -5.62 -20.33 28.31
CA ALA A 401 -4.50 -19.69 29.01
C ALA A 401 -4.87 -18.34 29.63
N ASN A 402 -5.62 -17.50 28.95
CA ASN A 402 -5.97 -16.16 29.39
C ASN A 402 -7.48 -15.93 29.56
N ARG A 403 -8.30 -16.98 29.40
CA ARG A 403 -9.78 -16.97 29.51
C ARG A 403 -10.44 -15.96 28.56
N PHE A 404 -9.80 -15.66 27.42
CA PHE A 404 -10.37 -14.80 26.40
C PHE A 404 -11.35 -15.57 25.52
N ARG A 405 -12.38 -14.88 25.03
CA ARG A 405 -13.41 -15.50 24.18
C ARG A 405 -13.72 -14.61 22.98
N PHE A 406 -13.84 -15.26 21.83
CA PHE A 406 -14.53 -14.72 20.67
C PHE A 406 -15.91 -15.37 20.56
N LYS A 407 -16.89 -14.65 20.01
CA LYS A 407 -18.24 -15.13 19.73
C LYS A 407 -18.60 -14.89 18.27
N ASN A 408 -19.35 -15.82 17.67
CA ASN A 408 -19.81 -15.72 16.28
C ASN A 408 -18.67 -15.31 15.33
N SER A 409 -17.50 -15.89 15.53
CA SER A 409 -16.27 -15.51 14.84
C SER A 409 -15.95 -16.47 13.69
N GLY A 410 -15.16 -16.00 12.73
CA GLY A 410 -14.92 -16.72 11.49
C GLY A 410 -15.99 -16.47 10.43
N LEU A 411 -16.87 -15.48 10.66
CA LEU A 411 -17.91 -15.13 9.69
C LEU A 411 -17.29 -14.62 8.39
N PHE A 412 -17.61 -15.29 7.30
CA PHE A 412 -17.34 -14.84 5.95
C PHE A 412 -18.54 -14.03 5.43
N THR A 413 -18.28 -12.84 4.94
CA THR A 413 -19.30 -11.95 4.39
C THR A 413 -18.85 -11.44 3.03
N CYS A 414 -19.76 -11.40 2.05
CA CYS A 414 -19.54 -10.71 0.79
C CYS A 414 -20.60 -9.61 0.63
N GLU A 415 -20.14 -8.38 0.35
CA GLU A 415 -20.99 -7.21 0.13
C GLU A 415 -20.86 -6.74 -1.31
N MET A 416 -21.98 -6.41 -1.95
CA MET A 416 -22.04 -5.68 -3.21
C MET A 416 -22.55 -4.27 -2.96
N PHE A 417 -22.04 -3.32 -3.73
CA PHE A 417 -22.33 -1.89 -3.59
C PHE A 417 -23.14 -1.39 -4.78
N ASP A 418 -23.98 -0.38 -4.54
CA ASP A 418 -24.82 0.28 -5.52
C ASP A 418 -24.35 1.71 -5.86
N ARG A 419 -25.11 2.42 -6.70
CA ARG A 419 -24.81 3.81 -7.07
C ARG A 419 -24.91 4.78 -5.89
N ASP A 420 -25.83 4.55 -4.96
CA ASP A 420 -26.03 5.43 -3.79
C ASP A 420 -24.82 5.35 -2.84
N ASP A 421 -24.19 4.17 -2.71
CA ASP A 421 -22.95 4.02 -1.95
C ASP A 421 -21.81 4.88 -2.55
N TYR A 422 -21.70 4.93 -3.89
CA TYR A 422 -20.71 5.75 -4.57
C TYR A 422 -21.02 7.24 -4.53
N GLU A 423 -22.28 7.64 -4.70
CA GLU A 423 -22.67 9.05 -4.61
C GLU A 423 -22.40 9.58 -3.20
N ARG A 424 -22.74 8.82 -2.16
CA ARG A 424 -22.39 9.17 -0.79
C ARG A 424 -20.87 9.30 -0.59
N PHE A 425 -20.07 8.32 -1.05
CA PHE A 425 -18.62 8.32 -0.94
C PHE A 425 -17.99 9.50 -1.69
N ARG A 426 -18.45 9.80 -2.89
CA ARG A 426 -18.00 10.93 -3.71
C ARG A 426 -18.04 12.25 -2.94
N TRP A 427 -19.16 12.56 -2.30
CA TRP A 427 -19.32 13.78 -1.51
C TRP A 427 -18.63 13.75 -0.14
N GLN A 428 -18.41 12.59 0.42
CA GLN A 428 -17.68 12.46 1.69
C GLN A 428 -16.18 12.57 1.50
N TYR A 429 -15.65 12.00 0.43
CA TYR A 429 -14.21 11.80 0.25
C TYR A 429 -13.56 12.82 -0.69
N LEU A 430 -14.19 13.12 -1.84
CA LEU A 430 -13.55 13.96 -2.85
C LEU A 430 -13.60 15.45 -2.47
N ARG A 431 -12.46 16.11 -2.67
CA ARG A 431 -12.36 17.57 -2.63
C ARG A 431 -12.82 18.23 -3.92
N LEU A 432 -12.84 17.47 -5.01
CA LEU A 432 -13.24 17.89 -6.34
C LEU A 432 -14.36 16.93 -6.84
N PRO A 433 -15.53 16.89 -6.18
CA PRO A 433 -16.54 15.88 -6.46
C PRO A 433 -17.26 16.08 -7.80
N GLU A 434 -17.08 17.21 -8.48
CA GLU A 434 -17.70 17.52 -9.78
C GLU A 434 -16.72 17.34 -10.95
N GLU A 435 -15.42 17.19 -10.65
CA GLU A 435 -14.39 17.03 -11.69
C GLU A 435 -14.46 15.64 -12.33
N TRP A 436 -14.58 15.59 -13.64
CA TRP A 436 -14.72 14.37 -14.42
C TRP A 436 -13.62 13.34 -14.09
N TRP A 437 -12.36 13.77 -14.09
CA TRP A 437 -11.23 12.88 -13.84
C TRP A 437 -11.24 12.31 -12.41
N ALA A 438 -11.69 13.10 -11.42
CA ALA A 438 -11.77 12.66 -10.04
C ALA A 438 -12.89 11.63 -9.83
N ILE A 439 -14.03 11.84 -10.50
CA ILE A 439 -15.13 10.88 -10.49
C ILE A 439 -14.68 9.54 -11.06
N HIS A 440 -13.93 9.53 -12.17
CA HIS A 440 -13.46 8.30 -12.81
C HIS A 440 -12.34 7.61 -11.99
N ASP A 441 -11.47 8.36 -11.33
CA ASP A 441 -10.44 7.76 -10.47
C ASP A 441 -11.01 7.07 -9.23
N PHE A 442 -12.01 7.66 -8.58
CA PHE A 442 -12.42 7.25 -7.24
C PHE A 442 -13.80 6.60 -7.17
N THR A 443 -14.53 6.56 -8.27
CA THR A 443 -15.87 5.95 -8.32
C THR A 443 -16.00 5.01 -9.53
N LYS A 444 -17.22 4.56 -9.80
CA LYS A 444 -17.58 3.78 -11.01
C LYS A 444 -18.77 4.44 -11.71
N PRO A 445 -18.57 5.55 -12.43
CA PRO A 445 -19.66 6.36 -12.97
C PRO A 445 -20.54 5.60 -13.97
N ASP A 446 -19.94 4.64 -14.72
CA ASP A 446 -20.62 3.85 -15.76
C ASP A 446 -21.30 2.59 -15.20
N MET A 447 -21.37 2.42 -13.88
CA MET A 447 -22.00 1.25 -13.27
C MET A 447 -23.46 1.09 -13.74
N PRO A 448 -23.91 -0.17 -14.06
CA PRO A 448 -25.28 -0.44 -14.46
C PRO A 448 -26.32 0.14 -13.49
N ALA A 449 -27.43 0.64 -14.03
CA ALA A 449 -28.47 1.27 -13.21
C ALA A 449 -29.19 0.28 -12.29
N ASP A 450 -29.19 -0.98 -12.65
CA ASP A 450 -29.77 -2.10 -11.91
C ASP A 450 -28.78 -2.82 -10.98
N ALA A 451 -27.59 -2.25 -10.79
CA ALA A 451 -26.66 -2.75 -9.79
C ALA A 451 -27.26 -2.61 -8.39
N GLU A 452 -27.42 -3.72 -7.70
CA GLU A 452 -28.09 -3.78 -6.41
C GLU A 452 -27.10 -3.97 -5.27
N LYS A 453 -27.36 -3.29 -4.17
CA LYS A 453 -26.70 -3.56 -2.90
C LYS A 453 -27.16 -4.91 -2.36
N LYS A 454 -26.20 -5.83 -2.14
CA LYS A 454 -26.47 -7.16 -1.62
C LYS A 454 -25.45 -7.54 -0.55
N ARG A 455 -25.87 -8.38 0.37
CA ARG A 455 -25.02 -8.94 1.41
C ARG A 455 -25.27 -10.44 1.52
N TYR A 456 -24.19 -11.20 1.45
CA TYR A 456 -24.20 -12.65 1.52
C TYR A 456 -23.38 -13.07 2.74
N GLU A 457 -24.01 -13.74 3.69
CA GLU A 457 -23.41 -14.28 4.91
C GLU A 457 -24.26 -15.42 5.48
N GLY A 458 -23.72 -16.19 6.40
CA GLY A 458 -24.51 -17.19 7.14
C GLY A 458 -24.90 -18.40 6.30
N PHE A 459 -23.93 -19.03 5.64
CA PHE A 459 -24.18 -20.21 4.78
C PHE A 459 -24.21 -21.50 5.59
N GLU A 460 -25.13 -22.40 5.25
CA GLU A 460 -25.10 -23.77 5.75
C GLU A 460 -23.85 -24.51 5.28
N THR A 461 -23.27 -25.29 6.16
CA THR A 461 -22.03 -26.02 5.92
C THR A 461 -22.08 -27.46 6.37
N ASN A 462 -21.35 -28.33 5.67
CA ASN A 462 -21.00 -29.65 6.17
C ASN A 462 -19.71 -29.56 7.00
N VAL A 463 -19.68 -30.27 8.13
CA VAL A 463 -18.52 -30.32 9.03
C VAL A 463 -17.72 -31.58 8.76
N HIS A 464 -16.43 -31.42 8.54
CA HIS A 464 -15.51 -32.52 8.30
C HIS A 464 -14.38 -32.49 9.32
N LEU A 465 -14.01 -33.66 9.85
CA LEU A 465 -12.90 -33.83 10.76
C LEU A 465 -11.75 -34.57 10.06
N THR A 466 -10.55 -34.07 10.22
CA THR A 466 -9.31 -34.75 9.86
C THR A 466 -8.38 -34.72 11.07
N GLU A 467 -7.94 -35.88 11.53
CA GLU A 467 -6.99 -36.02 12.63
C GLU A 467 -5.64 -36.51 12.10
N TRP A 468 -4.58 -36.06 12.73
CA TRP A 468 -3.22 -36.56 12.52
C TRP A 468 -2.51 -36.72 13.86
N GLY A 469 -1.37 -37.38 13.93
CA GLY A 469 -0.71 -37.74 15.19
C GLY A 469 -0.35 -36.60 16.15
N HIS A 470 -0.52 -35.32 15.75
CA HIS A 470 -0.17 -34.13 16.55
C HIS A 470 -1.21 -33.01 16.46
N GLY A 471 -2.49 -33.35 16.16
CA GLY A 471 -3.54 -32.35 16.13
C GLY A 471 -4.75 -32.73 15.27
N LYS A 472 -5.66 -31.78 15.12
CA LYS A 472 -6.90 -31.94 14.36
C LYS A 472 -7.20 -30.73 13.49
N ARG A 473 -7.85 -30.95 12.37
CA ARG A 473 -8.41 -29.92 11.49
C ARG A 473 -9.90 -30.17 11.31
N ILE A 474 -10.68 -29.17 11.61
CA ILE A 474 -12.13 -29.16 11.41
C ILE A 474 -12.39 -28.22 10.23
N THR A 475 -13.06 -28.71 9.19
CA THR A 475 -13.36 -27.95 7.98
C THR A 475 -14.86 -27.79 7.83
N LEU A 476 -15.32 -26.54 7.78
CA LEU A 476 -16.66 -26.14 7.36
C LEU A 476 -16.65 -25.95 5.84
N VAL A 477 -17.56 -26.60 5.11
CA VAL A 477 -17.62 -26.54 3.63
C VAL A 477 -19.01 -26.13 3.17
N THR A 478 -19.08 -25.11 2.33
CA THR A 478 -20.31 -24.73 1.60
C THR A 478 -20.05 -24.64 0.10
N ASN A 479 -21.06 -25.02 -0.71
CA ASN A 479 -21.06 -24.87 -2.16
C ASN A 479 -22.22 -23.94 -2.63
N GLU A 480 -22.84 -23.21 -1.72
CA GLU A 480 -24.09 -22.47 -1.99
C GLU A 480 -23.87 -20.94 -2.08
N HIS A 481 -22.67 -20.49 -2.37
CA HIS A 481 -22.41 -19.05 -2.47
C HIS A 481 -22.54 -18.56 -3.92
N PRO A 482 -23.28 -17.44 -4.18
CA PRO A 482 -23.53 -16.98 -5.56
C PRO A 482 -22.28 -16.51 -6.32
N LEU A 483 -21.24 -16.04 -5.60
CA LEU A 483 -20.01 -15.52 -6.19
C LEU A 483 -18.80 -16.46 -6.10
N PHE A 484 -18.94 -17.59 -5.41
CA PHE A 484 -17.87 -18.55 -5.21
C PHE A 484 -18.43 -19.96 -5.38
N ARG A 485 -17.76 -20.79 -6.15
CA ARG A 485 -18.18 -22.19 -6.34
C ARG A 485 -18.12 -23.00 -5.03
N ARG A 486 -17.14 -22.71 -4.19
CA ARG A 486 -16.97 -23.36 -2.88
C ARG A 486 -16.19 -22.46 -1.92
N ILE A 487 -16.55 -22.50 -0.65
CA ILE A 487 -15.82 -21.88 0.46
C ILE A 487 -15.53 -22.96 1.50
N GLU A 488 -14.32 -22.96 2.02
CA GLU A 488 -13.87 -23.81 3.12
C GLU A 488 -13.29 -22.96 4.24
N ILE A 489 -13.66 -23.27 5.47
CA ILE A 489 -13.06 -22.63 6.66
C ILE A 489 -12.49 -23.75 7.54
N ASP A 490 -11.17 -23.83 7.61
CA ASP A 490 -10.46 -24.76 8.47
C ASP A 490 -10.18 -24.13 9.83
N TYR A 491 -10.46 -24.86 10.90
CA TYR A 491 -9.94 -24.61 12.24
C TYR A 491 -8.89 -25.66 12.55
N ILE A 492 -7.65 -25.25 12.74
CA ILE A 492 -6.48 -26.13 12.94
C ILE A 492 -6.02 -25.99 14.37
N LEU A 493 -6.08 -27.11 15.10
CA LEU A 493 -5.78 -27.25 16.52
C LEU A 493 -4.62 -28.25 16.68
N PRO A 494 -3.35 -27.79 16.73
CA PRO A 494 -2.23 -28.63 17.11
C PRO A 494 -2.31 -28.99 18.60
N ASP A 495 -1.86 -30.19 18.98
CA ASP A 495 -1.97 -30.64 20.38
C ASP A 495 -0.96 -29.96 21.30
N GLU A 496 0.25 -29.67 20.81
CA GLU A 496 1.36 -29.14 21.62
C GLU A 496 1.68 -27.65 21.36
N GLU A 497 1.06 -27.03 20.37
CA GLU A 497 1.29 -25.64 20.01
C GLU A 497 0.21 -24.73 20.62
N ASP A 498 0.59 -23.57 21.11
CA ASP A 498 -0.29 -22.61 21.81
C ASP A 498 -1.06 -21.66 20.88
N TRP A 499 -1.20 -22.04 19.61
CA TRP A 499 -1.95 -21.26 18.62
C TRP A 499 -3.11 -22.05 18.00
N LEU A 500 -4.13 -21.30 17.59
CA LEU A 500 -5.19 -21.73 16.69
C LEU A 500 -4.95 -21.06 15.33
N GLU A 501 -4.94 -21.82 14.24
CA GLU A 501 -4.94 -21.23 12.89
C GLU A 501 -6.31 -21.43 12.23
N ILE A 502 -6.89 -20.33 11.74
CA ILE A 502 -8.09 -20.34 10.93
C ILE A 502 -7.67 -20.11 9.48
N ARG A 503 -8.07 -21.00 8.56
CA ARG A 503 -7.82 -20.86 7.13
C ARG A 503 -9.13 -20.73 6.39
N LEU A 504 -9.34 -19.60 5.74
CA LEU A 504 -10.40 -19.44 4.78
C LEU A 504 -9.85 -19.71 3.37
N LYS A 505 -10.54 -20.56 2.63
CA LYS A 505 -10.23 -20.86 1.23
C LYS A 505 -11.47 -20.61 0.39
N TRP A 506 -11.28 -20.01 -0.75
CA TRP A 506 -12.34 -19.97 -1.76
C TRP A 506 -11.88 -20.55 -3.09
N PHE A 507 -12.85 -21.08 -3.84
CA PHE A 507 -12.64 -21.71 -5.14
C PHE A 507 -13.65 -21.16 -6.14
N GLY A 508 -13.19 -20.97 -7.39
CA GLY A 508 -14.03 -20.54 -8.49
C GLY A 508 -14.76 -19.24 -8.24
N LYS A 509 -14.04 -18.24 -7.71
CA LYS A 509 -14.59 -16.89 -7.55
C LYS A 509 -14.97 -16.31 -8.91
N VAL A 510 -16.19 -15.79 -9.04
CA VAL A 510 -16.63 -15.09 -10.25
C VAL A 510 -15.84 -13.80 -10.40
N ALA A 511 -15.20 -13.62 -11.55
CA ALA A 511 -14.48 -12.40 -11.91
C ALA A 511 -15.42 -11.44 -12.62
N HIS A 512 -16.05 -10.52 -11.91
CA HIS A 512 -16.87 -9.46 -12.50
C HIS A 512 -16.41 -8.08 -12.00
N ARG A 513 -16.75 -7.03 -12.75
CA ARG A 513 -16.36 -5.65 -12.46
C ARG A 513 -17.33 -4.95 -11.49
N LEU A 514 -18.54 -5.50 -11.27
CA LEU A 514 -19.46 -4.97 -10.27
C LEU A 514 -18.77 -4.85 -8.91
N PRO A 515 -18.91 -3.70 -8.24
CA PRO A 515 -18.17 -3.44 -7.00
C PRO A 515 -18.64 -4.36 -5.87
N HIS A 516 -17.71 -5.07 -5.27
CA HIS A 516 -17.97 -5.94 -4.14
C HIS A 516 -16.73 -6.11 -3.27
N ALA A 517 -16.96 -6.56 -2.05
CA ALA A 517 -15.92 -6.84 -1.08
C ALA A 517 -16.18 -8.17 -0.37
N ALA A 518 -15.10 -8.87 -0.05
CA ALA A 518 -15.13 -10.08 0.77
C ALA A 518 -14.44 -9.81 2.10
N TRP A 519 -15.05 -10.26 3.19
CA TRP A 519 -14.66 -10.01 4.56
C TRP A 519 -14.56 -11.29 5.39
N PHE A 520 -13.69 -11.26 6.39
CA PHE A 520 -13.61 -12.25 7.45
C PHE A 520 -13.57 -11.56 8.80
N SER A 521 -14.40 -12.01 9.77
CA SER A 521 -14.64 -11.27 11.01
C SER A 521 -14.23 -12.05 12.24
N LEU A 522 -13.58 -11.37 13.19
CA LEU A 522 -13.32 -11.84 14.54
C LEU A 522 -13.99 -10.91 15.55
N LEU A 523 -14.89 -11.47 16.36
CA LEU A 523 -15.75 -10.73 17.27
C LEU A 523 -15.42 -11.10 18.73
N PRO A 524 -14.62 -10.29 19.45
CA PRO A 524 -14.42 -10.49 20.89
C PRO A 524 -15.75 -10.46 21.65
N GLN A 525 -15.92 -11.37 22.60
CA GLN A 525 -17.14 -11.42 23.44
C GLN A 525 -17.28 -10.15 24.30
N LYS A 526 -16.16 -9.58 24.75
CA LYS A 526 -16.13 -8.37 25.56
C LYS A 526 -16.51 -7.16 24.69
N SER A 527 -17.50 -6.40 25.12
CA SER A 527 -18.05 -5.26 24.35
C SER A 527 -17.12 -4.05 24.24
N LYS A 528 -16.06 -3.96 25.01
CA LYS A 528 -15.04 -2.91 24.95
C LYS A 528 -13.68 -3.58 25.02
N CYS A 529 -13.04 -3.76 23.88
CA CYS A 529 -11.66 -4.18 23.77
C CYS A 529 -10.82 -2.99 23.29
N SER A 530 -9.58 -2.93 23.76
CA SER A 530 -8.54 -2.12 23.15
C SER A 530 -7.91 -2.89 22.00
N TYR A 531 -7.45 -2.16 21.00
CA TYR A 531 -6.75 -2.73 19.85
C TYR A 531 -5.43 -1.98 19.61
N ARG A 532 -4.38 -2.71 19.29
CA ARG A 532 -3.14 -2.14 18.78
C ARG A 532 -2.80 -2.82 17.46
N PHE A 533 -2.54 -2.04 16.43
CA PHE A 533 -2.22 -2.45 15.08
C PHE A 533 -0.74 -2.24 14.82
N ARG A 534 -0.02 -3.29 14.40
CA ARG A 534 1.39 -3.14 14.06
C ARG A 534 1.53 -2.72 12.60
N LYS A 535 2.13 -1.55 12.40
CA LYS A 535 2.47 -1.00 11.09
C LYS A 535 3.97 -0.68 11.05
N LEU A 536 4.71 -1.27 10.13
CA LEU A 536 6.16 -1.37 10.19
C LEU A 536 6.58 -1.96 11.56
N ASP A 537 7.27 -1.21 12.40
CA ASP A 537 7.66 -1.65 13.75
C ASP A 537 7.05 -0.77 14.85
N GLU A 538 5.89 -0.17 14.56
CA GLU A 538 5.16 0.68 15.52
C GLU A 538 3.75 0.15 15.79
N TRP A 539 3.35 0.20 17.07
CA TRP A 539 2.01 -0.12 17.51
C TRP A 539 1.12 1.11 17.47
N ILE A 540 0.11 1.09 16.61
CA ILE A 540 -0.85 2.18 16.41
C ILE A 540 -2.16 1.84 17.10
N ASP A 541 -2.69 2.77 17.88
CA ASP A 541 -4.08 2.73 18.36
C ASP A 541 -5.00 3.20 17.20
N PRO A 542 -5.94 2.37 16.70
CA PRO A 542 -6.83 2.77 15.61
C PRO A 542 -7.78 3.93 15.99
N THR A 543 -7.89 4.28 17.26
CA THR A 543 -8.65 5.46 17.70
C THR A 543 -7.82 6.76 17.71
N ASP A 544 -6.49 6.66 17.61
CA ASP A 544 -5.57 7.81 17.55
C ASP A 544 -5.19 8.21 16.12
N VAL A 545 -6.12 8.09 15.19
CA VAL A 545 -5.94 8.53 13.81
C VAL A 545 -6.54 9.92 13.62
N VAL A 546 -5.85 10.79 12.90
CA VAL A 546 -6.31 12.15 12.63
C VAL A 546 -7.65 12.17 11.89
N SER A 547 -8.44 13.21 12.08
CA SER A 547 -9.67 13.42 11.31
C SER A 547 -9.36 13.49 9.81
N ARG A 548 -10.21 12.89 8.97
CA ARG A 548 -10.01 12.72 7.53
C ARG A 548 -8.79 11.89 7.12
N GLY A 549 -8.12 11.23 8.07
CA GLY A 549 -7.08 10.24 7.80
C GLY A 549 -7.66 8.83 7.62
N GLY A 550 -6.77 7.84 7.52
CA GLY A 550 -7.12 6.43 7.33
C GLY A 550 -7.72 5.78 8.58
N ARG A 551 -8.94 6.16 8.98
CA ARG A 551 -9.63 5.69 10.19
C ARG A 551 -10.40 4.39 10.03
N THR A 552 -10.92 4.14 8.84
CA THR A 552 -11.90 3.08 8.61
C THR A 552 -11.28 1.77 8.13
N LEU A 553 -10.11 1.86 7.51
CA LEU A 553 -9.36 0.70 7.02
C LEU A 553 -7.87 0.93 7.22
N HIS A 554 -7.17 -0.08 7.66
CA HIS A 554 -5.73 -0.07 7.90
C HIS A 554 -5.07 -1.25 7.21
N ALA A 555 -3.84 -1.10 6.72
CA ALA A 555 -3.00 -2.24 6.42
C ALA A 555 -2.05 -2.49 7.59
N ILE A 556 -2.07 -3.71 8.11
CA ILE A 556 -1.34 -4.09 9.32
C ILE A 556 -0.53 -5.36 9.11
N GLN A 557 0.49 -5.56 9.91
CA GLN A 557 1.24 -6.82 9.96
C GLN A 557 0.57 -7.84 10.86
N ASP A 558 0.17 -7.40 12.04
CA ASP A 558 -0.59 -8.14 13.04
C ASP A 558 -1.26 -7.17 14.02
N MET A 559 -2.05 -7.70 14.96
CA MET A 559 -2.70 -6.90 15.99
C MET A 559 -2.69 -7.58 17.36
N VAL A 560 -2.80 -6.74 18.38
CA VAL A 560 -3.05 -7.18 19.76
C VAL A 560 -4.43 -6.69 20.19
N ILE A 561 -5.20 -7.59 20.79
CA ILE A 561 -6.53 -7.32 21.35
C ILE A 561 -6.44 -7.39 22.87
N ASP A 562 -6.82 -6.31 23.55
CA ASP A 562 -6.97 -6.19 25.02
C ASP A 562 -5.68 -6.55 25.79
N GLU A 563 -4.49 -6.34 25.18
CA GLU A 563 -3.19 -6.74 25.69
C GLU A 563 -3.09 -8.25 26.05
N ARG A 564 -3.92 -9.09 25.46
CA ARG A 564 -4.09 -10.50 25.82
C ARG A 564 -4.03 -11.46 24.65
N VAL A 565 -4.39 -11.01 23.45
CA VAL A 565 -4.49 -11.88 22.28
C VAL A 565 -3.71 -11.28 21.13
N LEU A 566 -2.78 -12.03 20.56
CA LEU A 566 -2.14 -11.72 19.28
C LEU A 566 -2.91 -12.39 18.15
N VAL A 567 -3.26 -11.60 17.16
CA VAL A 567 -3.85 -12.09 15.89
C VAL A 567 -2.89 -11.75 14.75
N GLU A 568 -2.34 -12.78 14.13
CA GLU A 568 -1.48 -12.68 12.96
C GLU A 568 -2.32 -12.89 11.69
N ASN A 569 -2.59 -11.83 10.94
CA ASN A 569 -3.29 -11.88 9.66
C ASN A 569 -2.26 -12.10 8.54
N LEU A 570 -1.93 -13.37 8.26
CA LEU A 570 -0.74 -13.72 7.48
C LEU A 570 -0.82 -13.26 6.02
N ASP A 571 -1.99 -13.29 5.38
CA ASP A 571 -2.12 -13.14 3.92
C ASP A 571 -2.85 -11.86 3.49
N SER A 572 -3.86 -11.39 4.24
CA SER A 572 -4.50 -10.09 3.99
C SER A 572 -4.06 -9.05 5.03
N PRO A 573 -3.51 -7.90 4.63
CA PRO A 573 -3.13 -6.85 5.56
C PRO A 573 -4.31 -6.01 6.03
N LEU A 574 -5.40 -5.94 5.24
CA LEU A 574 -6.45 -4.95 5.44
C LEU A 574 -7.39 -5.32 6.59
N VAL A 575 -7.58 -4.41 7.51
CA VAL A 575 -8.48 -4.56 8.66
C VAL A 575 -9.30 -3.30 8.90
N ALA A 576 -10.61 -3.48 9.06
CA ALA A 576 -11.55 -2.44 9.48
C ALA A 576 -11.94 -2.68 10.95
N PRO A 577 -11.68 -1.72 11.86
CA PRO A 577 -12.09 -1.82 13.24
C PRO A 577 -13.56 -1.44 13.40
N GLY A 578 -14.30 -2.23 14.20
CA GLY A 578 -15.66 -1.93 14.64
C GLY A 578 -16.76 -2.26 13.63
N ARG A 579 -16.55 -2.13 12.34
CA ARG A 579 -17.50 -2.51 11.28
C ARG A 579 -16.80 -2.67 9.92
N MET A 580 -17.36 -3.45 9.05
CA MET A 580 -16.99 -3.48 7.63
C MET A 580 -17.27 -2.10 7.04
N SER A 581 -16.27 -1.45 6.43
CA SER A 581 -16.42 -0.09 5.91
C SER A 581 -15.44 0.17 4.77
N LEU A 582 -15.96 0.42 3.57
CA LEU A 582 -15.19 0.79 2.39
C LEU A 582 -15.70 2.12 1.79
N LEU A 583 -16.90 2.13 1.19
CA LEU A 583 -17.48 3.32 0.56
C LEU A 583 -18.21 4.23 1.59
N ASP A 584 -17.64 4.38 2.77
CA ASP A 584 -18.15 5.24 3.84
C ASP A 584 -16.96 5.95 4.51
N PHE A 585 -16.65 7.14 4.02
CA PHE A 585 -15.57 7.95 4.53
C PHE A 585 -16.07 8.85 5.65
N THR A 586 -16.02 8.32 6.87
CA THR A 586 -16.48 9.04 8.07
C THR A 586 -15.35 9.77 8.77
N TYR A 587 -15.65 10.98 9.27
CA TYR A 587 -14.74 11.73 10.15
C TYR A 587 -14.77 11.26 11.61
N LYS A 588 -15.68 10.38 11.95
CA LYS A 588 -15.87 9.85 13.30
C LYS A 588 -14.84 8.76 13.60
N ILE A 589 -14.47 8.63 14.86
CA ILE A 589 -13.69 7.49 15.34
C ILE A 589 -14.56 6.23 15.21
N PRO A 590 -14.03 5.12 14.68
CA PRO A 590 -14.78 3.87 14.56
C PRO A 590 -15.31 3.38 15.89
N PHE A 591 -16.52 2.81 15.84
CA PHE A 591 -17.15 2.25 17.03
C PHE A 591 -16.58 0.84 17.31
N MET A 592 -15.62 0.76 18.20
CA MET A 592 -14.77 -0.43 18.41
C MET A 592 -15.49 -1.68 18.94
N LYS A 593 -16.79 -1.61 19.29
CA LYS A 593 -17.55 -2.75 19.86
C LYS A 593 -17.87 -3.86 18.87
N GLY A 594 -17.81 -3.59 17.57
CA GLY A 594 -18.21 -4.55 16.54
C GLY A 594 -17.13 -5.58 16.19
N GLY A 595 -15.97 -5.57 16.86
CA GLY A 595 -14.86 -6.47 16.55
C GLY A 595 -13.93 -5.94 15.48
N VAL A 596 -13.30 -6.87 14.75
CA VAL A 596 -12.39 -6.54 13.63
C VAL A 596 -12.76 -7.34 12.40
N HIS A 597 -12.69 -6.69 11.24
CA HIS A 597 -13.11 -7.24 9.96
C HIS A 597 -11.95 -7.14 8.97
N PHE A 598 -11.44 -8.27 8.55
CA PHE A 598 -10.37 -8.34 7.55
C PHE A 598 -10.97 -8.25 6.16
N ASN A 599 -10.57 -7.24 5.38
CA ASN A 599 -10.94 -7.15 3.97
C ASN A 599 -10.04 -8.07 3.16
N LEU A 600 -10.60 -9.15 2.66
CA LEU A 600 -9.88 -10.17 1.90
C LEU A 600 -9.72 -9.78 0.44
N TYR A 601 -10.70 -9.08 -0.09
CA TYR A 601 -10.79 -8.60 -1.46
C TYR A 601 -11.78 -7.44 -1.56
N ASN A 602 -11.49 -6.53 -2.45
CA ASN A 602 -12.46 -5.57 -2.95
C ASN A 602 -12.06 -5.10 -4.36
N ASN A 603 -12.99 -4.55 -5.12
CA ASN A 603 -12.74 -3.88 -6.40
C ASN A 603 -13.52 -2.58 -6.50
N ILE A 604 -13.57 -1.82 -5.41
CA ILE A 604 -14.41 -0.63 -5.30
C ILE A 604 -13.89 0.57 -6.10
N TRP A 605 -12.59 0.70 -6.32
CA TRP A 605 -12.01 1.82 -7.09
C TRP A 605 -11.69 1.45 -8.52
N GLY A 606 -11.73 2.48 -9.39
CA GLY A 606 -11.19 2.45 -10.74
C GLY A 606 -9.73 2.82 -10.77
N THR A 607 -9.40 3.97 -11.34
CA THR A 607 -8.03 4.47 -11.57
C THR A 607 -7.13 3.42 -12.22
N ASN A 608 -6.15 2.86 -11.51
CA ASN A 608 -5.22 1.84 -12.04
C ASN A 608 -5.28 0.51 -11.28
N PHE A 609 -6.18 0.36 -10.31
CA PHE A 609 -6.33 -0.86 -9.55
C PHE A 609 -7.01 -1.99 -10.36
N PRO A 610 -6.69 -3.28 -10.08
CA PRO A 610 -7.41 -4.38 -10.71
C PRO A 610 -8.92 -4.30 -10.53
N MET A 611 -9.64 -4.27 -11.65
CA MET A 611 -11.10 -4.11 -11.68
C MET A 611 -11.86 -5.40 -11.40
N TRP A 612 -11.21 -6.56 -11.57
CA TRP A 612 -11.75 -7.89 -11.28
C TRP A 612 -10.68 -8.87 -10.84
N PHE A 613 -11.11 -9.92 -10.17
CA PHE A 613 -10.25 -11.00 -9.68
C PHE A 613 -11.04 -12.33 -9.65
N GLY A 614 -10.49 -13.41 -10.16
CA GLY A 614 -11.14 -14.72 -10.28
C GLY A 614 -10.29 -15.92 -9.83
N ASP A 615 -9.07 -15.69 -9.31
CA ASP A 615 -8.21 -16.78 -8.83
C ASP A 615 -8.69 -17.36 -7.49
N ASN A 616 -8.39 -18.64 -7.24
CA ASN A 616 -8.55 -19.28 -5.95
C ASN A 616 -7.58 -18.69 -4.92
N MET A 617 -8.00 -18.56 -3.66
CA MET A 617 -7.19 -17.98 -2.59
C MET A 617 -7.28 -18.78 -1.29
N THR A 618 -6.21 -18.69 -0.50
CA THR A 618 -6.16 -19.08 0.91
C THR A 618 -5.80 -17.87 1.75
N TYR A 619 -6.49 -17.70 2.88
CA TYR A 619 -6.17 -16.70 3.90
C TYR A 619 -6.00 -17.38 5.23
N ARG A 620 -4.91 -17.07 5.91
CA ARG A 620 -4.53 -17.66 7.20
C ARG A 620 -4.55 -16.59 8.29
N PHE A 621 -5.19 -16.93 9.40
CA PHE A 621 -5.24 -16.12 10.61
C PHE A 621 -4.79 -16.99 11.77
N ARG A 622 -3.75 -16.57 12.47
CA ARG A 622 -3.26 -17.30 13.64
C ARG A 622 -3.56 -16.52 14.90
N ILE A 623 -4.14 -17.19 15.89
CA ILE A 623 -4.57 -16.61 17.17
C ILE A 623 -3.78 -17.30 18.27
N ARG A 624 -3.14 -16.51 19.14
CA ARG A 624 -2.44 -17.02 20.32
C ARG A 624 -2.50 -16.04 21.48
N ALA A 625 -2.17 -16.52 22.70
CA ALA A 625 -2.03 -15.63 23.83
C ALA A 625 -0.89 -14.62 23.56
N PHE A 626 -1.14 -13.36 23.90
CA PHE A 626 -0.11 -12.32 23.85
C PHE A 626 0.58 -12.27 25.21
N ASN A 627 1.85 -12.63 25.24
CA ASN A 627 2.72 -12.46 26.39
C ASN A 627 3.57 -11.21 26.12
N GLN A 628 3.45 -10.19 26.95
CA GLN A 628 4.38 -9.06 26.87
C GLN A 628 5.79 -9.58 27.13
N TRP A 629 6.70 -9.30 26.20
CA TRP A 629 8.14 -9.57 26.33
C TRP A 629 8.78 -8.60 27.31
#